data_3a17aa9ed8da82fa67172ce5fa842b54
#
_entry.id   3a17aa9ed8da82fa67172ce5fa842b54
#
_cell.length_a   1.000
_cell.length_b   1.000
_cell.length_c   1.000
_cell.angle_alpha   90.00
_cell.angle_beta   90.00
_cell.angle_gamma   90.00
#
_symmetry.space_group_name_H-M   'P 1'
#
loop_
_entity.id
_entity.type
_entity.pdbx_description
1 polymer ?
#
loop_
_entity_poly.entity_id
_entity_poly.type
_entity_poly.pdbx_seq_one_letter_code
_entity_poly.pdbx_strand_id
1 'polypeptide(L)'
;MDLDLLIGIFPQVLLDGLTLGFMYALIALGYTMVYGVLEFINFAHSEIFIIGAFVGVEILLSFKSAGWLDVIPWVLVLFIVLIAGMAVSGAVAVVIERTAYRPLRSAPRLIPLISAIGVSFFLQDAIRLFESLWRNSFNLVYPTMDVLNHRFELTETIDVSVKSLVVIVAALLMLWSLHTL
;
A
#
# COMPACT_ATOMS: atom_id res chain seq x y z
N MET A 1 10.33 -35.07 -1.77
CA MET A 1 10.54 -33.64 -1.46
C MET A 1 11.80 -33.62 -0.62
N ASP A 2 12.92 -33.11 -1.17
CA ASP A 2 14.23 -33.22 -0.53
C ASP A 2 14.28 -32.33 0.71
N LEU A 3 14.45 -32.93 1.86
CA LEU A 3 14.51 -32.29 3.16
C LEU A 3 15.65 -31.27 3.21
N ASP A 4 16.79 -31.62 2.59
CA ASP A 4 17.97 -30.76 2.51
C ASP A 4 17.67 -29.45 1.72
N LEU A 5 16.91 -29.56 0.65
CA LEU A 5 16.47 -28.40 -0.13
C LEU A 5 15.54 -27.48 0.69
N LEU A 6 14.61 -28.07 1.45
CA LEU A 6 13.71 -27.31 2.32
C LEU A 6 14.46 -26.58 3.43
N ILE A 7 15.44 -27.24 4.06
CA ILE A 7 16.29 -26.62 5.09
C ILE A 7 17.11 -25.47 4.48
N GLY A 8 17.62 -25.64 3.26
CA GLY A 8 18.40 -24.62 2.57
C GLY A 8 17.63 -23.34 2.23
N ILE A 9 16.35 -23.46 1.79
CA ILE A 9 15.53 -22.31 1.42
C ILE A 9 14.75 -21.70 2.60
N PHE A 10 14.64 -22.42 3.73
CA PHE A 10 13.83 -21.99 4.88
C PHE A 10 14.19 -20.60 5.41
N PRO A 11 15.48 -20.22 5.57
CA PRO A 11 15.85 -18.89 6.05
C PRO A 11 15.36 -17.77 5.11
N GLN A 12 15.45 -17.98 3.79
CA GLN A 12 14.95 -17.00 2.80
C GLN A 12 13.43 -16.86 2.88
N VAL A 13 12.70 -17.97 2.94
CA VAL A 13 11.23 -17.97 3.06
C VAL A 13 10.79 -17.27 4.34
N LEU A 14 11.53 -17.45 5.44
CA LEU A 14 11.26 -16.75 6.70
C LEU A 14 11.42 -15.23 6.57
N LEU A 15 12.47 -14.76 5.91
CA LEU A 15 12.71 -13.33 5.67
C LEU A 15 11.67 -12.71 4.74
N ASP A 16 11.31 -13.40 3.67
CA ASP A 16 10.28 -12.95 2.74
C ASP A 16 8.90 -12.91 3.44
N GLY A 17 8.61 -13.93 4.26
CA GLY A 17 7.41 -13.98 5.10
C GLY A 17 7.37 -12.85 6.15
N LEU A 18 8.51 -12.53 6.77
CA LEU A 18 8.63 -11.42 7.71
C LEU A 18 8.38 -10.08 7.01
N THR A 19 8.97 -9.87 5.84
CA THR A 19 8.74 -8.65 5.03
C THR A 19 7.27 -8.48 4.67
N LEU A 20 6.63 -9.57 4.22
CA LEU A 20 5.20 -9.59 3.93
C LEU A 20 4.37 -9.31 5.19
N GLY A 21 4.77 -9.87 6.33
CA GLY A 21 4.15 -9.63 7.63
C GLY A 21 4.21 -8.15 8.04
N PHE A 22 5.32 -7.46 7.81
CA PHE A 22 5.42 -6.02 8.05
C PHE A 22 4.51 -5.20 7.13
N MET A 23 4.34 -5.60 5.87
CA MET A 23 3.37 -4.93 4.97
C MET A 23 1.95 -5.08 5.50
N TYR A 24 1.54 -6.27 5.90
CA TYR A 24 0.22 -6.49 6.51
C TYR A 24 0.05 -5.74 7.82
N ALA A 25 1.11 -5.67 8.64
CA ALA A 25 1.08 -4.91 9.89
C ALA A 25 0.83 -3.40 9.65
N LEU A 26 1.44 -2.80 8.62
CA LEU A 26 1.19 -1.41 8.23
C LEU A 26 -0.27 -1.17 7.84
N ILE A 27 -0.85 -2.07 7.03
CA ILE A 27 -2.25 -1.99 6.62
C ILE A 27 -3.18 -2.14 7.83
N ALA A 28 -2.92 -3.15 8.68
CA ALA A 28 -3.72 -3.41 9.88
C ALA A 28 -3.66 -2.24 10.87
N LEU A 29 -2.50 -1.62 11.00
CA LEU A 29 -2.30 -0.46 11.86
C LEU A 29 -3.12 0.75 11.37
N GLY A 30 -3.06 1.06 10.07
CA GLY A 30 -3.90 2.09 9.46
C GLY A 30 -5.39 1.81 9.65
N TYR A 31 -5.79 0.55 9.51
CA TYR A 31 -7.17 0.11 9.73
C TYR A 31 -7.63 0.32 11.18
N THR A 32 -6.81 -0.07 12.16
CA THR A 32 -7.14 0.11 13.59
C THR A 32 -7.23 1.57 13.99
N MET A 33 -6.38 2.46 13.43
CA MET A 33 -6.48 3.89 13.67
C MET A 33 -7.80 4.47 13.15
N VAL A 34 -8.20 4.11 11.94
CA VAL A 34 -9.47 4.54 11.34
C VAL A 34 -10.66 4.01 12.15
N TYR A 35 -10.60 2.74 12.57
CA TYR A 35 -11.62 2.15 13.43
C TYR A 35 -11.75 2.89 14.77
N GLY A 36 -10.63 3.27 15.40
CA GLY A 36 -10.62 4.03 16.64
C GLY A 36 -11.31 5.40 16.55
N VAL A 37 -11.31 6.02 15.36
CA VAL A 37 -11.96 7.33 15.12
C VAL A 37 -13.42 7.19 14.68
N LEU A 38 -13.71 6.24 13.80
CA LEU A 38 -15.04 6.05 13.22
C LEU A 38 -15.99 5.23 14.08
N GLU A 39 -15.45 4.39 14.99
CA GLU A 39 -16.19 3.45 15.85
C GLU A 39 -17.02 2.41 15.06
N PHE A 40 -16.78 2.26 13.77
CA PHE A 40 -17.36 1.19 12.94
C PHE A 40 -16.33 0.68 11.93
N ILE A 41 -16.58 -0.53 11.40
CA ILE A 41 -15.69 -1.19 10.43
C ILE A 41 -15.80 -0.50 9.08
N ASN A 42 -14.71 0.15 8.65
CA ASN A 42 -14.63 0.78 7.32
C ASN A 42 -14.12 -0.21 6.27
N PHE A 43 -15.04 -0.90 5.58
CA PHE A 43 -14.69 -1.84 4.51
C PHE A 43 -14.03 -1.19 3.29
N ALA A 44 -14.21 0.12 3.09
CA ALA A 44 -13.56 0.84 1.99
C ALA A 44 -12.08 1.18 2.25
N HIS A 45 -11.53 0.79 3.42
CA HIS A 45 -10.13 1.11 3.76
C HIS A 45 -9.13 0.49 2.79
N SER A 46 -9.35 -0.76 2.39
CA SER A 46 -8.52 -1.47 1.40
C SER A 46 -8.51 -0.79 0.04
N GLU A 47 -9.64 -0.30 -0.42
CA GLU A 47 -9.77 0.40 -1.70
C GLU A 47 -9.09 1.76 -1.69
N ILE A 48 -9.18 2.49 -0.57
CA ILE A 48 -8.44 3.75 -0.37
C ILE A 48 -6.93 3.50 -0.40
N PHE A 49 -6.47 2.40 0.20
CA PHE A 49 -5.07 1.99 0.13
C PHE A 49 -4.64 1.66 -1.30
N ILE A 50 -5.45 0.88 -2.03
CA ILE A 50 -5.20 0.53 -3.43
C ILE A 50 -5.13 1.79 -4.32
N ILE A 51 -6.00 2.79 -4.12
CA ILE A 51 -5.95 4.06 -4.85
C ILE A 51 -4.58 4.73 -4.67
N GLY A 52 -4.06 4.78 -3.45
CA GLY A 52 -2.72 5.31 -3.20
C GLY A 52 -1.62 4.54 -3.93
N ALA A 53 -1.71 3.22 -3.97
CA ALA A 53 -0.78 2.37 -4.70
C ALA A 53 -0.86 2.62 -6.22
N PHE A 54 -2.06 2.75 -6.79
CA PHE A 54 -2.25 3.10 -8.20
C PHE A 54 -1.63 4.45 -8.55
N VAL A 55 -1.86 5.48 -7.74
CA VAL A 55 -1.23 6.80 -7.93
C VAL A 55 0.29 6.68 -7.95
N GLY A 56 0.85 5.88 -7.06
CA GLY A 56 2.29 5.61 -7.03
C GLY A 56 2.80 4.96 -8.31
N VAL A 57 2.10 3.95 -8.82
CA VAL A 57 2.45 3.27 -10.08
C VAL A 57 2.35 4.23 -11.26
N GLU A 58 1.30 5.05 -11.34
CA GLU A 58 1.11 6.04 -12.41
C GLU A 58 2.24 7.08 -12.45
N ILE A 59 2.68 7.57 -11.30
CA ILE A 59 3.82 8.49 -11.20
C ILE A 59 5.10 7.82 -11.68
N LEU A 60 5.36 6.59 -11.24
CA LEU A 60 6.55 5.84 -11.66
C LEU A 60 6.56 5.58 -13.18
N LEU A 61 5.42 5.22 -13.76
CA LEU A 61 5.29 5.02 -15.21
C LEU A 61 5.47 6.33 -15.98
N SER A 62 4.94 7.44 -15.47
CA SER A 62 5.11 8.77 -16.05
C SER A 62 6.57 9.23 -15.99
N PHE A 63 7.24 9.00 -14.85
CA PHE A 63 8.67 9.32 -14.71
C PHE A 63 9.54 8.46 -15.62
N LYS A 64 9.20 7.18 -15.79
CA LYS A 64 9.90 6.28 -16.71
C LYS A 64 9.75 6.77 -18.16
N SER A 65 8.55 7.11 -18.59
CA SER A 65 8.29 7.59 -19.96
C SER A 65 8.98 8.92 -20.25
N ALA A 66 9.16 9.77 -19.24
CA ALA A 66 9.87 11.05 -19.33
C ALA A 66 11.41 10.93 -19.19
N GLY A 67 11.94 9.73 -18.90
CA GLY A 67 13.37 9.52 -18.64
C GLY A 67 13.86 10.10 -17.30
N TRP A 68 12.96 10.44 -16.39
CA TRP A 68 13.31 11.08 -15.13
C TRP A 68 13.81 10.10 -14.06
N LEU A 69 13.52 8.82 -14.21
CA LEU A 69 13.99 7.78 -13.26
C LEU A 69 15.51 7.64 -13.27
N ASP A 70 16.18 7.99 -14.39
CA ASP A 70 17.63 7.92 -14.54
C ASP A 70 18.33 9.19 -14.02
N VAL A 71 17.60 10.29 -13.85
CA VAL A 71 18.14 11.61 -13.47
C VAL A 71 17.86 11.94 -12.01
N ILE A 72 16.67 11.58 -11.52
CA ILE A 72 16.23 11.92 -10.16
C ILE A 72 16.73 10.86 -9.18
N PRO A 73 17.32 11.23 -8.02
CA PRO A 73 17.70 10.27 -6.99
C PRO A 73 16.49 9.43 -6.55
N TRP A 74 16.66 8.11 -6.50
CA TRP A 74 15.59 7.16 -6.16
C TRP A 74 14.87 7.48 -4.84
N VAL A 75 15.58 8.02 -3.84
CA VAL A 75 14.99 8.44 -2.55
C VAL A 75 13.96 9.55 -2.76
N LEU A 76 14.27 10.52 -3.64
CA LEU A 76 13.36 11.62 -3.95
C LEU A 76 12.13 11.11 -4.72
N VAL A 77 12.33 10.17 -5.64
CA VAL A 77 11.22 9.51 -6.35
C VAL A 77 10.28 8.81 -5.37
N LEU A 78 10.83 8.03 -4.43
CA LEU A 78 10.03 7.36 -3.39
C LEU A 78 9.27 8.36 -2.52
N PHE A 79 9.91 9.47 -2.15
CA PHE A 79 9.28 10.52 -1.36
C PHE A 79 8.12 11.20 -2.10
N ILE A 80 8.29 11.49 -3.40
CA ILE A 80 7.23 12.07 -4.25
C ILE A 80 6.06 11.09 -4.36
N VAL A 81 6.33 9.82 -4.65
CA VAL A 81 5.32 8.75 -4.75
C VAL A 81 4.55 8.61 -3.44
N LEU A 82 5.25 8.59 -2.31
CA LEU A 82 4.65 8.50 -0.98
C LEU A 82 3.71 9.69 -0.70
N ILE A 83 4.20 10.91 -0.85
CA ILE A 83 3.41 12.13 -0.59
C ILE A 83 2.20 12.22 -1.52
N ALA A 84 2.37 11.93 -2.80
CA ALA A 84 1.27 11.96 -3.76
C ALA A 84 0.22 10.87 -3.46
N GLY A 85 0.66 9.65 -3.18
CA GLY A 85 -0.23 8.56 -2.77
C GLY A 85 -1.02 8.91 -1.50
N MET A 86 -0.35 9.44 -0.47
CA MET A 86 -0.99 9.90 0.77
C MET A 86 -1.98 11.04 0.51
N ALA A 87 -1.63 12.02 -0.32
CA ALA A 87 -2.50 13.16 -0.61
C ALA A 87 -3.77 12.73 -1.34
N VAL A 88 -3.66 11.88 -2.35
CA VAL A 88 -4.82 11.41 -3.13
C VAL A 88 -5.70 10.47 -2.29
N SER A 89 -5.11 9.48 -1.62
CA SER A 89 -5.85 8.58 -0.72
C SER A 89 -6.54 9.34 0.41
N GLY A 90 -5.85 10.32 1.00
CA GLY A 90 -6.41 11.19 2.03
C GLY A 90 -7.56 12.04 1.51
N ALA A 91 -7.43 12.62 0.30
CA ALA A 91 -8.50 13.38 -0.33
C ALA A 91 -9.75 12.50 -0.58
N VAL A 92 -9.55 11.30 -1.12
CA VAL A 92 -10.64 10.33 -1.33
C VAL A 92 -11.29 9.93 -0.01
N ALA A 93 -10.51 9.66 1.03
CA ALA A 93 -11.02 9.33 2.37
C ALA A 93 -11.88 10.47 2.95
N VAL A 94 -11.41 11.72 2.81
CA VAL A 94 -12.18 12.91 3.26
C VAL A 94 -13.48 13.07 2.47
N VAL A 95 -13.48 12.84 1.16
CA VAL A 95 -14.69 12.88 0.35
C VAL A 95 -15.68 11.81 0.83
N ILE A 96 -15.24 10.57 1.02
CA ILE A 96 -16.08 9.47 1.49
C ILE A 96 -16.64 9.77 2.90
N GLU A 97 -15.79 10.24 3.81
CA GLU A 97 -16.24 10.62 5.16
C GLU A 97 -17.35 11.65 5.09
N ARG A 98 -17.16 12.71 4.32
CA ARG A 98 -18.13 13.82 4.24
C ARG A 98 -19.44 13.45 3.54
N THR A 99 -19.37 12.61 2.51
CA THR A 99 -20.54 12.31 1.67
C THR A 99 -21.28 11.04 2.11
N ALA A 100 -20.56 9.99 2.51
CA ALA A 100 -21.14 8.69 2.82
C ALA A 100 -21.26 8.42 4.33
N TYR A 101 -20.27 8.82 5.15
CA TYR A 101 -20.24 8.42 6.57
C TYR A 101 -20.78 9.48 7.51
N ARG A 102 -20.40 10.74 7.31
CA ARG A 102 -20.80 11.85 8.18
C ARG A 102 -22.31 12.02 8.31
N PRO A 103 -23.13 11.91 7.24
CA PRO A 103 -24.58 12.02 7.33
C PRO A 103 -25.22 10.89 8.16
N LEU A 104 -24.52 9.76 8.31
CA LEU A 104 -25.02 8.56 8.97
C LEU A 104 -24.53 8.39 10.42
N ARG A 105 -23.80 9.36 10.97
CA ARG A 105 -23.24 9.26 12.34
C ARG A 105 -24.29 9.12 13.44
N SER A 106 -25.50 9.65 13.25
CA SER A 106 -26.61 9.53 14.20
C SER A 106 -27.48 8.30 13.98
N ALA A 107 -27.23 7.52 12.93
CA ALA A 107 -27.98 6.33 12.60
C ALA A 107 -27.50 5.10 13.41
N PRO A 108 -28.34 4.06 13.54
CA PRO A 108 -27.91 2.79 14.14
C PRO A 108 -26.64 2.25 13.46
N ARG A 109 -25.74 1.62 14.23
CA ARG A 109 -24.40 1.17 13.79
C ARG A 109 -24.38 0.31 12.52
N LEU A 110 -25.48 -0.38 12.21
CA LEU A 110 -25.61 -1.19 10.98
C LEU A 110 -25.69 -0.35 9.72
N ILE A 111 -26.21 0.88 9.77
CA ILE A 111 -26.40 1.72 8.59
C ILE A 111 -25.07 2.24 8.05
N PRO A 112 -24.16 2.84 8.86
CA PRO A 112 -22.81 3.17 8.40
C PRO A 112 -22.02 1.95 7.89
N LEU A 113 -22.20 0.77 8.51
CA LEU A 113 -21.55 -0.46 8.09
C LEU A 113 -21.96 -0.86 6.66
N ILE A 114 -23.27 -0.87 6.36
CA ILE A 114 -23.80 -1.18 5.03
C ILE A 114 -23.32 -0.13 4.01
N SER A 115 -23.31 1.16 4.41
CA SER A 115 -22.77 2.23 3.56
C SER A 115 -21.29 1.99 3.23
N ALA A 116 -20.47 1.55 4.21
CA ALA A 116 -19.06 1.26 3.98
C ALA A 116 -18.84 0.10 2.99
N ILE A 117 -19.69 -0.93 3.03
CA ILE A 117 -19.68 -2.01 2.03
C ILE A 117 -20.04 -1.47 0.65
N GLY A 118 -21.09 -0.65 0.55
CA GLY A 118 -21.48 -0.04 -0.73
C GLY A 118 -20.38 0.86 -1.31
N VAL A 119 -19.71 1.66 -0.47
CA VAL A 119 -18.58 2.49 -0.87
C VAL A 119 -17.40 1.63 -1.34
N SER A 120 -17.10 0.50 -0.67
CA SER A 120 -16.06 -0.42 -1.09
C SER A 120 -16.31 -0.94 -2.50
N PHE A 121 -17.49 -1.47 -2.79
CA PHE A 121 -17.84 -1.94 -4.15
C PHE A 121 -17.81 -0.80 -5.18
N PHE A 122 -18.33 0.37 -4.84
CA PHE A 122 -18.29 1.54 -5.71
C PHE A 122 -16.84 1.91 -6.09
N LEU A 123 -15.93 1.95 -5.12
CA LEU A 123 -14.53 2.27 -5.37
C LEU A 123 -13.83 1.21 -6.22
N GLN A 124 -14.10 -0.08 -5.95
CA GLN A 124 -13.56 -1.17 -6.77
C GLN A 124 -13.93 -1.00 -8.24
N ASP A 125 -15.20 -0.77 -8.52
CA ASP A 125 -15.68 -0.62 -9.89
C ASP A 125 -15.23 0.71 -10.51
N ALA A 126 -15.14 1.79 -9.71
CA ALA A 126 -14.62 3.07 -10.18
C ALA A 126 -13.13 2.97 -10.58
N ILE A 127 -12.30 2.28 -9.79
CA ILE A 127 -10.90 2.03 -10.13
C ILE A 127 -10.79 1.21 -11.41
N ARG A 128 -11.55 0.11 -11.54
CA ARG A 128 -11.56 -0.73 -12.74
C ARG A 128 -11.98 0.06 -13.98
N LEU A 129 -13.02 0.88 -13.85
CA LEU A 129 -13.50 1.72 -14.95
C LEU A 129 -12.44 2.73 -15.36
N PHE A 130 -11.84 3.41 -14.39
CA PHE A 130 -10.77 4.38 -14.65
C PHE A 130 -9.59 3.75 -15.41
N GLU A 131 -9.10 2.60 -14.93
CA GLU A 131 -8.01 1.86 -15.59
C GLU A 131 -8.39 1.39 -17.00
N SER A 132 -9.61 0.88 -17.19
CA SER A 132 -10.06 0.44 -18.50
C SER A 132 -10.16 1.57 -19.51
N LEU A 133 -10.59 2.75 -19.08
CA LEU A 133 -10.72 3.94 -19.93
C LEU A 133 -9.35 4.58 -20.24
N TRP A 134 -8.43 4.55 -19.26
CA TRP A 134 -7.13 5.23 -19.40
C TRP A 134 -6.08 4.37 -20.08
N ARG A 135 -6.01 3.06 -19.79
CA ARG A 135 -4.92 2.19 -20.23
C ARG A 135 -5.34 1.00 -21.09
N ASN A 136 -6.63 0.73 -21.21
CA ASN A 136 -7.15 -0.47 -21.91
C ASN A 136 -6.60 -1.81 -21.34
N SER A 137 -6.04 -1.83 -20.12
CA SER A 137 -5.49 -3.02 -19.48
C SER A 137 -5.62 -2.95 -17.97
N PHE A 138 -5.90 -4.10 -17.32
CA PHE A 138 -5.97 -4.24 -15.87
C PHE A 138 -4.64 -4.64 -15.21
N ASN A 139 -3.64 -5.01 -16.00
CA ASN A 139 -2.35 -5.45 -15.49
C ASN A 139 -1.37 -4.28 -15.42
N LEU A 140 -1.36 -3.59 -14.28
CA LEU A 140 -0.34 -2.60 -13.98
C LEU A 140 0.91 -3.30 -13.43
N VAL A 141 1.97 -3.27 -14.24
CA VAL A 141 3.30 -3.66 -13.78
C VAL A 141 4.08 -2.39 -13.50
N TYR A 142 4.46 -2.18 -12.25
CA TYR A 142 5.31 -1.04 -11.91
C TYR A 142 6.70 -1.18 -12.55
N PRO A 143 7.31 -0.07 -13.03
CA PRO A 143 8.65 -0.11 -13.59
C PRO A 143 9.65 -0.53 -12.51
N THR A 144 10.49 -1.50 -12.86
CA THR A 144 11.56 -1.96 -11.97
C THR A 144 12.64 -0.86 -11.88
N MET A 145 12.96 -0.45 -10.67
CA MET A 145 14.12 0.39 -10.38
C MET A 145 15.25 -0.54 -9.93
N ASP A 146 16.38 -0.53 -10.65
CA ASP A 146 17.50 -1.44 -10.37
C ASP A 146 17.99 -1.32 -8.93
N VAL A 147 18.01 -0.12 -8.39
CA VAL A 147 18.41 0.15 -7.01
C VAL A 147 17.49 -0.53 -5.98
N LEU A 148 16.16 -0.50 -6.20
CA LEU A 148 15.20 -1.13 -5.27
C LEU A 148 15.20 -2.66 -5.39
N ASN A 149 15.54 -3.16 -6.57
CA ASN A 149 15.67 -4.60 -6.81
C ASN A 149 17.06 -5.15 -6.48
N HIS A 150 18.00 -4.26 -6.14
CA HIS A 150 19.32 -4.71 -5.69
C HIS A 150 19.16 -5.61 -4.46
N ARG A 151 19.76 -6.79 -4.53
CA ARG A 151 19.78 -7.77 -3.43
C ARG A 151 21.14 -7.76 -2.79
N PHE A 152 21.17 -7.70 -1.48
CA PHE A 152 22.36 -7.90 -0.70
C PHE A 152 22.43 -9.38 -0.31
N GLU A 153 23.41 -10.10 -0.82
CA GLU A 153 23.70 -11.46 -0.40
C GLU A 153 24.32 -11.40 1.00
N LEU A 154 23.56 -11.74 2.02
CA LEU A 154 24.05 -11.83 3.40
C LEU A 154 24.76 -13.17 3.64
N THR A 155 24.30 -14.22 2.97
CA THR A 155 24.84 -15.57 3.02
C THR A 155 24.49 -16.25 1.70
N GLU A 156 25.12 -17.39 1.37
CA GLU A 156 24.84 -18.18 0.16
C GLU A 156 23.34 -18.54 -0.04
N THR A 157 22.55 -18.48 1.02
CA THR A 157 21.12 -18.85 1.03
C THR A 157 20.18 -17.71 1.39
N ILE A 158 20.70 -16.50 1.68
CA ILE A 158 19.90 -15.37 2.20
C ILE A 158 20.19 -14.10 1.42
N ASP A 159 19.16 -13.62 0.71
CA ASP A 159 19.18 -12.36 -0.03
C ASP A 159 18.19 -11.37 0.56
N VAL A 160 18.61 -10.15 0.86
CA VAL A 160 17.73 -9.08 1.31
C VAL A 160 17.65 -7.97 0.26
N SER A 161 16.45 -7.69 -0.24
CA SER A 161 16.26 -6.60 -1.20
C SER A 161 16.17 -5.23 -0.50
N VAL A 162 16.62 -4.18 -1.20
CA VAL A 162 16.47 -2.80 -0.70
C VAL A 162 15.01 -2.47 -0.39
N LYS A 163 14.08 -2.94 -1.21
CA LYS A 163 12.63 -2.76 -0.97
C LYS A 163 12.15 -3.40 0.33
N SER A 164 12.65 -4.58 0.70
CA SER A 164 12.33 -5.24 1.97
C SER A 164 12.79 -4.40 3.16
N LEU A 165 14.02 -3.84 3.08
CA LEU A 165 14.55 -2.95 4.11
C LEU A 165 13.69 -1.66 4.23
N VAL A 166 13.30 -1.06 3.12
CA VAL A 166 12.44 0.14 3.10
C VAL A 166 11.11 -0.15 3.78
N VAL A 167 10.47 -1.29 3.49
CA VAL A 167 9.19 -1.69 4.10
C VAL A 167 9.35 -1.88 5.61
N ILE A 168 10.38 -2.61 6.05
CA ILE A 168 10.63 -2.88 7.47
C ILE A 168 10.90 -1.56 8.23
N VAL A 169 11.77 -0.70 7.68
CA VAL A 169 12.07 0.60 8.29
C VAL A 169 10.83 1.48 8.36
N ALA A 170 10.03 1.56 7.30
CA ALA A 170 8.78 2.32 7.29
C ALA A 170 7.78 1.80 8.35
N ALA A 171 7.65 0.47 8.48
CA ALA A 171 6.80 -0.14 9.48
C ALA A 171 7.25 0.19 10.92
N LEU A 172 8.54 0.08 11.20
CA LEU A 172 9.10 0.41 12.50
C LEU A 172 8.96 1.90 12.84
N LEU A 173 9.19 2.80 11.88
CA LEU A 173 9.01 4.24 12.07
C LEU A 173 7.54 4.59 12.36
N MET A 174 6.61 3.96 11.67
CA MET A 174 5.18 4.16 11.90
C MET A 174 4.75 3.66 13.29
N LEU A 175 5.21 2.48 13.69
CA LEU A 175 4.99 1.95 15.05
C LEU A 175 5.58 2.86 16.12
N TRP A 176 6.79 3.36 15.91
CA TRP A 176 7.44 4.28 16.83
C TRP A 176 6.69 5.61 16.94
N SER A 177 6.26 6.18 15.82
CA SER A 177 5.51 7.43 15.81
C SER A 177 4.17 7.32 16.56
N LEU A 178 3.51 6.18 16.46
CA LEU A 178 2.27 5.91 17.21
C LEU A 178 2.49 5.69 18.71
N HIS A 179 3.63 5.11 19.09
CA HIS A 179 3.96 4.94 20.50
C HIS A 179 4.23 6.28 21.19
N THR A 180 4.66 7.30 20.44
CA THR A 180 5.00 8.64 20.95
C THR A 180 3.83 9.64 20.90
N LEU A 181 2.71 9.29 20.27
CA LEU A 181 1.47 10.07 20.22
C LEU A 181 0.54 9.71 21.38
#